data_d772ba6f14f8ee86d2cbb60f8fcf0e28
#
_entry.id   d772ba6f14f8ee86d2cbb60f8fcf0e28
#
_cell.length_a   1.000
_cell.length_b   1.000
_cell.length_c   1.000
_cell.angle_alpha   90.00
_cell.angle_beta   90.00
_cell.angle_gamma   90.00
#
_symmetry.space_group_name_H-M   'P 1'
#
loop_
_entity.id
_entity.type
_entity.pdbx_description
1 polymer ?
#
loop_
_entity_poly.entity_id
_entity_poly.type
_entity_poly.pdbx_seq_one_letter_code
_entity_poly.pdbx_strand_id
1 'polypeptide(L)'
;MPLRILITGTSAAVSQVTKTIIDRSLHNCKSEIVDYKQLSLSAEKADYDFAVINDLMADVYYRLPSALNDVPSVLITNNDRILTDPKRFGLFGAIKNTSGGAAGLVAFEKELIAIINNGTHNTHERKSADKPHFDKIMQSPDGSDPAVLFKKTTAPQKSKRSDIIRPYSNSGKIEMIAIGASTGGTDAIIEVVQDLPADTPPIVIVQHMPVGFTKMYADRLDRICKMNAKEAENGDRLRQGLIILGHGSEQLEVHRDSSGLYVTSKPGEKVSGHCPSVDVLFSSVAKVTGKGTIGIILTGMGRDGASGLAEMRKSGAYTIGQDKDSCVVYGMPCVAFDEGAVIKQAPLSDIKNIIIGML
;
A
#
# COMPACT_ATOMS: atom_id res chain seq x y z
N MET A 1 -14.53 7.95 -32.60
CA MET A 1 -14.20 8.73 -31.39
C MET A 1 -12.99 8.07 -30.71
N PRO A 2 -12.13 8.80 -30.02
CA PRO A 2 -11.05 8.16 -29.27
C PRO A 2 -11.62 7.27 -28.14
N LEU A 3 -10.98 6.14 -27.90
CA LEU A 3 -11.31 5.20 -26.83
C LEU A 3 -11.19 5.90 -25.46
N ARG A 4 -12.21 5.84 -24.62
CA ARG A 4 -12.21 6.45 -23.29
C ARG A 4 -11.95 5.37 -22.23
N ILE A 5 -10.80 5.48 -21.55
CA ILE A 5 -10.36 4.51 -20.55
C ILE A 5 -10.35 5.16 -19.17
N LEU A 6 -11.14 4.61 -18.27
CA LEU A 6 -11.13 4.96 -16.87
C LEU A 6 -10.00 4.19 -16.16
N ILE A 7 -9.27 4.87 -15.30
CA ILE A 7 -8.32 4.25 -14.36
C ILE A 7 -8.76 4.63 -12.96
N THR A 8 -8.95 3.64 -12.08
CA THR A 8 -9.36 3.88 -10.70
C THR A 8 -8.77 2.84 -9.75
N GLY A 9 -8.79 3.13 -8.47
CA GLY A 9 -8.31 2.24 -7.43
C GLY A 9 -7.90 2.98 -6.18
N THR A 10 -7.30 2.27 -5.24
CA THR A 10 -6.87 2.83 -3.95
C THR A 10 -5.43 3.34 -3.96
N SER A 11 -4.65 3.02 -5.00
CA SER A 11 -3.26 3.45 -5.15
C SER A 11 -3.08 4.47 -6.27
N ALA A 12 -2.88 5.73 -5.91
CA ALA A 12 -2.62 6.81 -6.86
C ALA A 12 -1.33 6.57 -7.67
N ALA A 13 -0.30 5.98 -7.07
CA ALA A 13 0.95 5.66 -7.75
C ALA A 13 0.75 4.60 -8.85
N VAL A 14 0.02 3.51 -8.54
CA VAL A 14 -0.31 2.46 -9.52
C VAL A 14 -1.20 3.03 -10.61
N SER A 15 -2.19 3.86 -10.28
CA SER A 15 -3.04 4.56 -11.27
C SER A 15 -2.22 5.41 -12.23
N GLN A 16 -1.24 6.17 -11.72
CA GLN A 16 -0.42 7.04 -12.55
C GLN A 16 0.51 6.26 -13.49
N VAL A 17 1.09 5.15 -13.02
CA VAL A 17 1.90 4.25 -13.85
C VAL A 17 1.05 3.59 -14.92
N THR A 18 -0.10 3.06 -14.54
CA THR A 18 -1.08 2.47 -15.46
C THR A 18 -1.47 3.47 -16.55
N LYS A 19 -1.77 4.72 -16.16
CA LYS A 19 -2.05 5.81 -17.12
C LYS A 19 -0.89 6.04 -18.07
N THR A 20 0.32 6.12 -17.58
CA THR A 20 1.52 6.34 -18.41
C THR A 20 1.72 5.22 -19.43
N ILE A 21 1.50 3.96 -19.02
CA ILE A 21 1.57 2.79 -19.90
C ILE A 21 0.49 2.90 -21.02
N ILE A 22 -0.75 3.16 -20.63
CA ILE A 22 -1.88 3.25 -21.58
C ILE A 22 -1.66 4.37 -22.60
N ASP A 23 -1.33 5.57 -22.12
CA ASP A 23 -1.13 6.76 -22.97
C ASP A 23 0.04 6.58 -23.95
N ARG A 24 1.07 5.83 -23.56
CA ARG A 24 2.22 5.51 -24.41
C ARG A 24 1.89 4.46 -25.46
N SER A 25 1.11 3.43 -25.11
CA SER A 25 0.95 2.22 -25.89
C SER A 25 -0.31 2.22 -26.76
N LEU A 26 -1.29 3.09 -26.47
CA LEU A 26 -2.54 3.23 -27.21
C LEU A 26 -2.69 4.64 -27.82
N HIS A 27 -2.42 4.76 -29.12
CA HIS A 27 -2.36 6.07 -29.83
C HIS A 27 -3.70 6.78 -30.03
N ASN A 28 -4.84 6.08 -29.93
CA ASN A 28 -6.17 6.67 -30.13
C ASN A 28 -7.05 6.46 -28.90
N CYS A 29 -6.50 6.76 -27.74
CA CYS A 29 -7.24 6.67 -26.47
C CYS A 29 -7.13 7.97 -25.67
N LYS A 30 -8.09 8.13 -24.75
CA LYS A 30 -8.12 9.18 -23.74
C LYS A 30 -8.25 8.49 -22.39
N SER A 31 -7.17 8.44 -21.61
CA SER A 31 -7.20 7.82 -20.29
C SER A 31 -7.35 8.87 -19.19
N GLU A 32 -8.15 8.55 -18.20
CA GLU A 32 -8.47 9.43 -17.07
C GLU A 32 -8.40 8.68 -15.75
N ILE A 33 -7.78 9.30 -14.73
CA ILE A 33 -7.77 8.77 -13.37
C ILE A 33 -8.92 9.41 -12.61
N VAL A 34 -9.82 8.57 -12.07
CA VAL A 34 -10.96 8.99 -11.26
C VAL A 34 -10.84 8.37 -9.88
N ASP A 35 -11.11 9.16 -8.84
CA ASP A 35 -11.10 8.69 -7.46
C ASP A 35 -12.15 7.60 -7.24
N TYR A 36 -11.74 6.47 -6.68
CA TYR A 36 -12.62 5.32 -6.44
C TYR A 36 -13.81 5.66 -5.54
N LYS A 37 -13.61 6.55 -4.54
CA LYS A 37 -14.69 6.97 -3.64
C LYS A 37 -15.75 7.78 -4.38
N GLN A 38 -15.34 8.65 -5.31
CA GLN A 38 -16.27 9.40 -6.15
C GLN A 38 -17.10 8.48 -7.05
N LEU A 39 -16.45 7.49 -7.68
CA LEU A 39 -17.13 6.47 -8.48
C LEU A 39 -18.09 5.61 -7.66
N SER A 40 -17.72 5.23 -6.44
CA SER A 40 -18.54 4.40 -5.57
C SER A 40 -19.79 5.13 -5.06
N LEU A 41 -19.75 6.46 -4.99
CA LEU A 41 -20.88 7.30 -4.58
C LEU A 41 -21.76 7.74 -5.76
N SER A 42 -21.30 7.56 -6.99
CA SER A 42 -22.05 7.95 -8.19
C SER A 42 -23.12 6.91 -8.52
N ALA A 43 -24.36 7.34 -8.61
CA ALA A 43 -25.46 6.53 -9.14
C ALA A 43 -25.55 6.62 -10.69
N GLU A 44 -24.81 7.53 -11.32
CA GLU A 44 -24.79 7.72 -12.76
C GLU A 44 -23.85 6.73 -13.44
N LYS A 45 -24.25 6.23 -14.60
CA LYS A 45 -23.41 5.36 -15.42
C LYS A 45 -22.21 6.13 -15.95
N ALA A 46 -21.03 5.56 -15.76
CA ALA A 46 -19.80 6.13 -16.30
C ALA A 46 -19.77 5.93 -17.84
N ASP A 47 -19.52 7.02 -18.56
CA ASP A 47 -19.39 7.02 -20.03
C ASP A 47 -17.94 6.71 -20.44
N TYR A 48 -17.54 5.45 -20.22
CA TYR A 48 -16.23 4.92 -20.59
C TYR A 48 -16.36 3.62 -21.37
N ASP A 49 -15.43 3.39 -22.28
CA ASP A 49 -15.38 2.18 -23.11
C ASP A 49 -14.69 1.02 -22.39
N PHE A 50 -13.81 1.32 -21.44
CA PHE A 50 -13.07 0.33 -20.65
C PHE A 50 -12.66 0.91 -19.29
N ALA A 51 -12.51 0.04 -18.28
CA ALA A 51 -12.00 0.44 -16.98
C ALA A 51 -10.83 -0.43 -16.54
N VAL A 52 -9.79 0.20 -16.00
CA VAL A 52 -8.68 -0.44 -15.33
C VAL A 52 -8.75 -0.11 -13.85
N ILE A 53 -8.86 -1.14 -13.04
CA ILE A 53 -9.05 -1.01 -11.60
C ILE A 53 -7.81 -1.57 -10.91
N ASN A 54 -7.20 -0.79 -10.04
CA ASN A 54 -6.00 -1.23 -9.32
C ASN A 54 -6.24 -1.26 -7.82
N ASP A 55 -5.59 -2.22 -7.16
CA ASP A 55 -5.48 -2.32 -5.70
C ASP A 55 -6.81 -2.04 -4.98
N LEU A 56 -7.88 -2.70 -5.41
CA LEU A 56 -9.10 -2.69 -4.64
C LEU A 56 -8.89 -3.57 -3.40
N MET A 57 -9.37 -3.09 -2.26
CA MET A 57 -9.42 -3.79 -0.96
C MET A 57 -10.23 -5.09 -1.01
N ALA A 58 -9.91 -5.98 -1.91
CA ALA A 58 -10.89 -6.91 -2.38
C ALA A 58 -10.49 -8.36 -2.31
N ASP A 59 -9.73 -8.76 -1.34
CA ASP A 59 -9.53 -10.19 -1.18
C ASP A 59 -10.76 -10.89 -0.58
N VAL A 60 -11.77 -10.14 -0.11
CA VAL A 60 -12.95 -10.76 0.50
C VAL A 60 -14.30 -10.29 -0.05
N TYR A 61 -14.48 -9.02 -0.49
CA TYR A 61 -15.77 -8.46 -0.89
C TYR A 61 -15.69 -7.52 -2.09
N TYR A 62 -15.25 -8.06 -3.24
CA TYR A 62 -15.18 -7.24 -4.44
C TYR A 62 -16.59 -6.91 -4.98
N ARG A 63 -16.97 -5.65 -4.97
CA ARG A 63 -18.09 -5.12 -5.74
C ARG A 63 -17.60 -3.98 -6.63
N LEU A 64 -17.82 -4.15 -7.92
CA LEU A 64 -17.66 -3.04 -8.86
C LEU A 64 -18.58 -1.89 -8.44
N PRO A 65 -18.12 -0.62 -8.45
CA PRO A 65 -19.01 0.52 -8.36
C PRO A 65 -20.15 0.37 -9.38
N SER A 66 -21.38 0.68 -8.98
CA SER A 66 -22.55 0.59 -9.87
C SER A 66 -22.37 1.36 -11.17
N ALA A 67 -21.58 2.44 -11.14
CA ALA A 67 -21.19 3.23 -12.32
C ALA A 67 -20.43 2.39 -13.38
N LEU A 68 -19.78 1.28 -12.99
CA LEU A 68 -18.98 0.42 -13.87
C LEU A 68 -19.68 -0.88 -14.28
N ASN A 69 -20.93 -1.12 -13.87
CA ASN A 69 -21.63 -2.38 -14.13
C ASN A 69 -21.70 -2.76 -15.62
N ASP A 70 -21.72 -1.79 -16.52
CA ASP A 70 -21.81 -1.99 -17.98
C ASP A 70 -20.47 -1.72 -18.70
N VAL A 71 -19.42 -1.36 -17.97
CA VAL A 71 -18.09 -1.04 -18.50
C VAL A 71 -17.18 -2.27 -18.38
N PRO A 72 -16.64 -2.81 -19.49
CA PRO A 72 -15.66 -3.90 -19.42
C PRO A 72 -14.49 -3.47 -18.54
N SER A 73 -14.22 -4.24 -17.49
CA SER A 73 -13.24 -3.86 -16.48
C SER A 73 -12.18 -4.92 -16.29
N VAL A 74 -10.91 -4.50 -16.16
CA VAL A 74 -9.80 -5.35 -15.77
C VAL A 74 -9.33 -4.98 -14.36
N LEU A 75 -9.06 -5.97 -13.53
CA LEU A 75 -8.54 -5.79 -12.18
C LEU A 75 -7.05 -6.15 -12.12
N ILE A 76 -6.24 -5.26 -11.58
CA ILE A 76 -4.85 -5.53 -11.19
C ILE A 76 -4.88 -6.05 -9.75
N THR A 77 -4.52 -7.33 -9.53
CA THR A 77 -4.66 -7.99 -8.23
C THR A 77 -3.61 -9.08 -8.01
N ASN A 78 -3.42 -9.46 -6.74
CA ASN A 78 -2.65 -10.67 -6.38
C ASN A 78 -3.55 -11.82 -5.92
N ASN A 79 -4.86 -11.67 -6.02
CA ASN A 79 -5.81 -12.70 -5.61
C ASN A 79 -5.91 -13.82 -6.68
N ASP A 80 -5.35 -14.99 -6.37
CA ASP A 80 -5.32 -16.13 -7.29
C ASP A 80 -6.73 -16.61 -7.71
N ARG A 81 -7.77 -16.44 -6.87
CA ARG A 81 -9.15 -16.80 -7.23
C ARG A 81 -9.70 -15.92 -8.33
N ILE A 82 -9.42 -14.60 -8.26
CA ILE A 82 -9.85 -13.64 -9.28
C ILE A 82 -9.03 -13.83 -10.56
N LEU A 83 -7.72 -14.08 -10.43
CA LEU A 83 -6.83 -14.34 -11.57
C LEU A 83 -7.26 -15.60 -12.34
N THR A 84 -7.75 -16.63 -11.65
CA THR A 84 -8.17 -17.90 -12.24
C THR A 84 -9.51 -17.77 -12.98
N ASP A 85 -10.47 -17.02 -12.43
CA ASP A 85 -11.82 -16.85 -13.03
C ASP A 85 -12.35 -15.42 -12.81
N PRO A 86 -11.82 -14.43 -13.55
CA PRO A 86 -12.24 -13.03 -13.42
C PRO A 86 -13.71 -12.81 -13.79
N LYS A 87 -14.27 -13.62 -14.70
CA LYS A 87 -15.65 -13.48 -15.16
C LYS A 87 -16.67 -13.74 -14.04
N ARG A 88 -16.34 -14.64 -13.12
CA ARG A 88 -17.13 -14.92 -11.93
C ARG A 88 -17.33 -13.67 -11.05
N PHE A 89 -16.42 -12.72 -11.14
CA PHE A 89 -16.45 -11.46 -10.39
C PHE A 89 -16.95 -10.28 -11.23
N GLY A 90 -17.57 -10.53 -12.37
CA GLY A 90 -18.08 -9.49 -13.27
C GLY A 90 -16.98 -8.72 -14.02
N LEU A 91 -15.75 -9.22 -14.00
CA LEU A 91 -14.61 -8.61 -14.67
C LEU A 91 -14.44 -9.17 -16.09
N PHE A 92 -13.98 -8.34 -16.99
CA PHE A 92 -13.55 -8.75 -18.33
C PHE A 92 -12.24 -9.54 -18.25
N GLY A 93 -11.34 -9.16 -17.35
CA GLY A 93 -10.06 -9.80 -17.12
C GLY A 93 -9.46 -9.44 -15.77
N ALA A 94 -8.40 -10.15 -15.40
CA ALA A 94 -7.56 -9.81 -14.25
C ALA A 94 -6.09 -9.99 -14.60
N ILE A 95 -5.24 -9.13 -14.06
CA ILE A 95 -3.79 -9.16 -14.27
C ILE A 95 -3.13 -9.25 -12.91
N LYS A 96 -2.13 -10.14 -12.82
CA LYS A 96 -1.32 -10.26 -11.62
C LYS A 96 -0.52 -8.97 -11.42
N ASN A 97 -0.61 -8.41 -10.21
CA ASN A 97 0.25 -7.30 -9.83
C ASN A 97 1.68 -7.82 -9.76
N THR A 98 2.51 -7.46 -10.75
CA THR A 98 3.81 -8.10 -10.98
C THR A 98 4.89 -7.56 -10.07
N SER A 99 5.66 -8.49 -9.47
CA SER A 99 6.83 -8.23 -8.62
C SER A 99 8.17 -8.43 -9.37
N GLY A 100 8.24 -8.26 -10.68
CA GLY A 100 9.31 -8.79 -11.52
C GLY A 100 10.20 -7.79 -12.26
N GLY A 101 10.74 -6.73 -11.64
CA GLY A 101 11.75 -5.84 -12.26
C GLY A 101 11.33 -5.26 -13.62
N ALA A 102 12.29 -4.79 -14.42
CA ALA A 102 12.02 -4.22 -15.76
C ALA A 102 11.35 -5.22 -16.72
N ALA A 103 11.73 -6.50 -16.66
CA ALA A 103 11.11 -7.55 -17.46
C ALA A 103 9.64 -7.80 -17.06
N GLY A 104 9.33 -7.76 -15.77
CA GLY A 104 7.96 -7.88 -15.26
C GLY A 104 7.08 -6.72 -15.69
N LEU A 105 7.60 -5.50 -15.71
CA LEU A 105 6.87 -4.32 -16.19
C LEU A 105 6.53 -4.42 -17.67
N VAL A 106 7.46 -4.90 -18.49
CA VAL A 106 7.22 -5.14 -19.94
C VAL A 106 6.15 -6.22 -20.15
N ALA A 107 6.20 -7.31 -19.38
CA ALA A 107 5.19 -8.37 -19.43
C ALA A 107 3.81 -7.84 -19.01
N PHE A 108 3.74 -7.09 -17.92
CA PHE A 108 2.52 -6.43 -17.43
C PHE A 108 1.93 -5.48 -18.47
N GLU A 109 2.75 -4.61 -19.07
CA GLU A 109 2.32 -3.69 -20.13
C GLU A 109 1.70 -4.47 -21.31
N LYS A 110 2.39 -5.50 -21.79
CA LYS A 110 1.93 -6.32 -22.92
C LYS A 110 0.59 -7.01 -22.61
N GLU A 111 0.44 -7.55 -21.40
CA GLU A 111 -0.79 -8.21 -20.96
C GLU A 111 -1.94 -7.22 -20.79
N LEU A 112 -1.69 -6.07 -20.15
CA LEU A 112 -2.68 -5.01 -19.97
C LEU A 112 -3.23 -4.52 -21.32
N ILE A 113 -2.36 -4.19 -22.25
CA ILE A 113 -2.74 -3.70 -23.57
C ILE A 113 -3.49 -4.76 -24.36
N ALA A 114 -3.10 -6.02 -24.28
CA ALA A 114 -3.82 -7.13 -24.93
C ALA A 114 -5.26 -7.28 -24.39
N ILE A 115 -5.45 -7.17 -23.07
CA ILE A 115 -6.78 -7.27 -22.45
C ILE A 115 -7.64 -6.06 -22.83
N ILE A 116 -7.10 -4.84 -22.81
CA ILE A 116 -7.83 -3.63 -23.23
C ILE A 116 -8.29 -3.76 -24.69
N ASN A 117 -7.41 -4.13 -25.61
CA ASN A 117 -7.74 -4.32 -27.02
C ASN A 117 -8.84 -5.37 -27.21
N ASN A 118 -8.73 -6.52 -26.54
CA ASN A 118 -9.76 -7.57 -26.61
C ASN A 118 -11.10 -7.13 -26.02
N GLY A 119 -11.09 -6.36 -24.93
CA GLY A 119 -12.30 -5.88 -24.29
C GLY A 119 -13.03 -4.82 -25.08
N THR A 120 -12.30 -3.97 -25.78
CA THR A 120 -12.88 -2.88 -26.59
C THR A 120 -13.41 -3.34 -27.95
N HIS A 121 -12.83 -4.38 -28.55
CA HIS A 121 -13.37 -4.96 -29.79
C HIS A 121 -14.71 -5.66 -29.58
N ASN A 122 -14.99 -6.21 -28.41
CA ASN A 122 -16.24 -6.93 -28.09
C ASN A 122 -17.41 -6.02 -27.70
N THR A 123 -17.22 -4.72 -27.52
CA THR A 123 -18.30 -3.79 -27.13
C THR A 123 -19.30 -3.54 -28.26
N HIS A 124 -18.95 -3.76 -29.52
CA HIS A 124 -19.86 -3.63 -30.65
C HIS A 124 -20.85 -4.80 -30.82
N GLU A 125 -20.57 -5.97 -30.23
CA GLU A 125 -21.45 -7.16 -30.34
C GLU A 125 -22.36 -7.41 -29.11
N ARG A 126 -22.20 -6.68 -28.01
CA ARG A 126 -22.88 -6.94 -26.72
C ARG A 126 -24.24 -6.25 -26.53
N LYS A 127 -24.99 -5.92 -27.58
CA LYS A 127 -26.36 -5.39 -27.40
C LYS A 127 -27.41 -6.45 -27.02
N SER A 128 -27.07 -7.72 -26.93
CA SER A 128 -28.04 -8.77 -26.55
C SER A 128 -27.34 -10.02 -25.94
N ALA A 129 -26.98 -10.01 -24.70
CA ALA A 129 -26.75 -11.26 -23.95
C ALA A 129 -27.05 -11.05 -22.48
N ASP A 130 -27.79 -11.99 -21.89
CA ASP A 130 -28.24 -12.04 -20.50
C ASP A 130 -27.07 -11.79 -19.51
N LYS A 131 -27.27 -10.84 -18.62
CA LYS A 131 -26.34 -10.50 -17.54
C LYS A 131 -26.49 -11.48 -16.40
N PRO A 132 -25.41 -12.04 -15.84
CA PRO A 132 -25.50 -12.73 -14.55
C PRO A 132 -25.86 -11.71 -13.47
N HIS A 133 -26.96 -11.96 -12.78
CA HIS A 133 -27.45 -11.16 -11.67
C HIS A 133 -26.48 -11.33 -10.48
N PHE A 134 -25.77 -10.28 -10.10
CA PHE A 134 -24.71 -10.28 -9.07
C PHE A 134 -25.19 -10.75 -7.69
N ASP A 135 -26.49 -10.58 -7.41
CA ASP A 135 -27.10 -10.98 -6.12
C ASP A 135 -27.16 -12.51 -5.88
N LYS A 136 -26.97 -13.32 -6.93
CA LYS A 136 -26.96 -14.79 -6.79
C LYS A 136 -25.59 -15.40 -6.50
N ILE A 137 -24.51 -14.63 -6.63
CA ILE A 137 -23.13 -15.14 -6.52
C ILE A 137 -22.59 -15.06 -5.09
N MET A 138 -23.29 -14.33 -4.21
CA MET A 138 -22.85 -14.09 -2.82
C MET A 138 -23.37 -15.11 -1.80
N GLN A 139 -23.97 -16.22 -2.25
CA GLN A 139 -24.27 -17.32 -1.34
C GLN A 139 -23.04 -18.24 -1.27
N SER A 140 -22.50 -18.42 -0.06
CA SER A 140 -21.50 -19.46 0.21
C SER A 140 -22.02 -20.80 -0.30
N PRO A 141 -21.17 -21.71 -0.81
CA PRO A 141 -21.60 -23.03 -1.29
C PRO A 141 -22.32 -23.86 -0.24
N ASP A 142 -22.26 -23.47 1.03
CA ASP A 142 -22.90 -24.12 2.18
C ASP A 142 -24.11 -23.36 2.75
N GLY A 143 -24.54 -22.26 2.09
CA GLY A 143 -25.70 -21.47 2.52
C GLY A 143 -25.53 -20.66 3.80
N SER A 144 -24.28 -20.49 4.29
CA SER A 144 -24.01 -19.70 5.49
C SER A 144 -23.91 -18.19 5.18
N ASP A 145 -24.57 -17.40 6.03
CA ASP A 145 -24.49 -15.92 5.96
C ASP A 145 -23.04 -15.46 6.20
N PRO A 146 -22.43 -14.66 5.31
CA PRO A 146 -21.08 -14.13 5.50
C PRO A 146 -20.88 -13.39 6.82
N ALA A 147 -21.94 -12.79 7.39
CA ALA A 147 -21.89 -12.16 8.71
C ALA A 147 -21.64 -13.16 9.86
N VAL A 148 -21.88 -14.45 9.65
CA VAL A 148 -21.68 -15.52 10.66
C VAL A 148 -20.23 -15.99 10.68
N LEU A 149 -19.49 -15.90 9.56
CA LEU A 149 -18.06 -16.25 9.52
C LEU A 149 -17.19 -15.33 10.39
N PHE A 150 -17.60 -14.06 10.58
CA PHE A 150 -16.89 -13.13 11.47
C PHE A 150 -17.17 -13.37 12.97
N LYS A 151 -18.22 -14.12 13.31
CA LYS A 151 -18.56 -14.40 14.72
C LYS A 151 -17.86 -15.64 15.29
N LYS A 152 -17.13 -16.41 14.47
CA LYS A 152 -16.46 -17.65 14.90
C LYS A 152 -14.93 -17.57 14.99
N THR A 153 -14.32 -16.42 14.74
CA THR A 153 -12.97 -16.19 15.26
C THR A 153 -13.13 -15.90 16.76
N THR A 154 -12.78 -16.88 17.57
CA THR A 154 -12.67 -16.77 19.01
C THR A 154 -12.10 -15.41 19.36
N ALA A 155 -12.82 -14.68 20.23
CA ALA A 155 -12.33 -13.45 20.82
C ALA A 155 -10.88 -13.69 21.28
N PRO A 156 -9.93 -12.79 20.97
CA PRO A 156 -8.58 -12.94 21.44
C PRO A 156 -8.66 -13.07 22.97
N GLN A 157 -8.15 -14.18 23.48
CA GLN A 157 -7.97 -14.31 24.92
C GLN A 157 -7.18 -13.08 25.34
N LYS A 158 -7.74 -12.29 26.26
CA LYS A 158 -7.08 -11.15 26.89
C LYS A 158 -5.72 -11.63 27.35
N SER A 159 -4.69 -11.39 26.56
CA SER A 159 -3.31 -11.55 27.01
C SER A 159 -3.16 -10.63 28.22
N LYS A 160 -2.71 -11.19 29.30
CA LYS A 160 -2.50 -10.45 30.55
C LYS A 160 -1.66 -9.22 30.25
N ARG A 161 -2.24 -8.03 30.37
CA ARG A 161 -1.53 -6.76 30.47
C ARG A 161 -0.60 -6.82 31.68
N SER A 162 0.57 -7.36 31.50
CA SER A 162 1.59 -7.36 32.55
C SER A 162 2.99 -7.42 31.94
N ASP A 163 3.34 -6.37 31.20
CA ASP A 163 4.74 -5.94 31.19
C ASP A 163 4.70 -4.43 31.30
N ILE A 164 5.30 -3.91 32.34
CA ILE A 164 5.35 -2.50 32.70
C ILE A 164 6.00 -1.74 31.54
N ILE A 165 5.14 -1.20 30.67
CA ILE A 165 5.59 -0.30 29.61
C ILE A 165 5.98 1.00 30.31
N ARG A 166 7.28 1.25 30.39
CA ARG A 166 7.78 2.50 30.95
C ARG A 166 7.22 3.68 30.17
N PRO A 167 6.77 4.76 30.85
CA PRO A 167 6.38 5.98 30.15
C PRO A 167 7.53 6.47 29.28
N TYR A 168 7.22 6.89 28.04
CA TYR A 168 8.23 7.49 27.17
C TYR A 168 8.76 8.77 27.85
N SER A 169 10.04 8.85 28.07
CA SER A 169 10.70 10.07 28.50
C SER A 169 11.59 10.57 27.36
N ASN A 170 11.22 11.69 26.76
CA ASN A 170 12.00 12.34 25.72
C ASN A 170 13.24 12.99 26.37
N SER A 171 14.38 12.32 26.35
CA SER A 171 15.64 12.81 26.90
C SER A 171 16.80 12.76 25.88
N GLY A 172 16.50 12.66 24.58
CA GLY A 172 17.53 12.55 23.54
C GLY A 172 17.07 13.10 22.19
N LYS A 173 18.05 13.51 21.38
CA LYS A 173 17.85 13.94 19.99
C LYS A 173 17.32 12.76 19.16
N ILE A 174 16.31 13.00 18.32
CA ILE A 174 15.86 12.01 17.34
C ILE A 174 16.96 11.80 16.28
N GLU A 175 17.38 10.56 16.11
CA GLU A 175 18.43 10.18 15.14
C GLU A 175 17.85 9.76 13.80
N MET A 176 16.66 9.15 13.80
CA MET A 176 15.98 8.71 12.57
C MET A 176 14.48 8.46 12.77
N ILE A 177 13.78 8.33 11.66
CA ILE A 177 12.36 7.96 11.59
C ILE A 177 12.22 6.72 10.71
N ALA A 178 11.43 5.74 11.15
CA ALA A 178 11.10 4.55 10.36
C ALA A 178 9.59 4.51 10.09
N ILE A 179 9.20 4.28 8.84
CA ILE A 179 7.78 4.26 8.42
C ILE A 179 7.49 2.95 7.70
N GLY A 180 6.39 2.30 8.08
CA GLY A 180 5.85 1.12 7.41
C GLY A 180 4.44 1.35 6.91
N ALA A 181 4.15 0.94 5.68
CA ALA A 181 2.83 1.12 5.07
C ALA A 181 2.53 0.09 3.96
N SER A 182 1.24 -0.05 3.61
CA SER A 182 0.79 -0.90 2.52
C SER A 182 -0.35 -0.24 1.74
N THR A 183 -1.53 -0.84 1.68
CA THR A 183 -2.70 -0.32 0.94
C THR A 183 -3.11 1.08 1.43
N GLY A 184 -3.16 2.05 0.52
CA GLY A 184 -3.37 3.47 0.85
C GLY A 184 -2.13 4.18 1.37
N GLY A 185 -1.00 3.45 1.55
CA GLY A 185 0.22 3.95 2.14
C GLY A 185 0.94 5.00 1.31
N THR A 186 0.87 4.94 -0.01
CA THR A 186 1.55 5.91 -0.89
C THR A 186 1.08 7.35 -0.66
N ASP A 187 -0.21 7.56 -0.50
CA ASP A 187 -0.74 8.89 -0.24
C ASP A 187 -0.56 9.28 1.24
N ALA A 188 -0.72 8.29 2.15
CA ALA A 188 -0.49 8.52 3.57
C ALA A 188 0.97 8.91 3.88
N ILE A 189 1.96 8.26 3.26
CA ILE A 189 3.37 8.62 3.41
C ILE A 189 3.60 10.05 2.91
N ILE A 190 3.09 10.41 1.73
CA ILE A 190 3.23 11.78 1.19
C ILE A 190 2.68 12.81 2.17
N GLU A 191 1.47 12.60 2.70
CA GLU A 191 0.85 13.52 3.66
C GLU A 191 1.72 13.72 4.92
N VAL A 192 2.40 12.66 5.37
CA VAL A 192 3.30 12.73 6.51
C VAL A 192 4.60 13.47 6.19
N VAL A 193 5.23 13.22 5.01
CA VAL A 193 6.63 13.62 4.79
C VAL A 193 6.82 14.85 3.91
N GLN A 194 5.86 15.22 3.03
CA GLN A 194 6.08 16.26 2.00
C GLN A 194 6.47 17.63 2.55
N ASP A 195 5.95 18.00 3.72
CA ASP A 195 6.16 19.32 4.33
C ASP A 195 7.16 19.31 5.49
N LEU A 196 7.74 18.16 5.84
CA LEU A 196 8.76 18.10 6.87
C LEU A 196 9.94 19.01 6.52
N PRO A 197 10.61 19.63 7.52
CA PRO A 197 11.79 20.46 7.29
C PRO A 197 12.88 19.72 6.52
N ALA A 198 13.65 20.44 5.69
CA ALA A 198 14.72 19.85 4.88
C ALA A 198 15.86 19.24 5.72
N ASP A 199 16.00 19.64 6.96
CA ASP A 199 16.98 19.15 7.93
C ASP A 199 16.40 18.10 8.92
N THR A 200 15.22 17.55 8.62
CA THR A 200 14.65 16.43 9.38
C THR A 200 15.65 15.27 9.42
N PRO A 201 15.76 14.55 10.55
CA PRO A 201 16.53 13.31 10.63
C PRO A 201 16.19 12.34 9.50
N PRO A 202 17.12 11.44 9.10
CA PRO A 202 16.85 10.51 8.01
C PRO A 202 15.56 9.71 8.23
N ILE A 203 14.82 9.49 7.15
CA ILE A 203 13.60 8.68 7.14
C ILE A 203 13.85 7.43 6.31
N VAL A 204 13.55 6.26 6.87
CA VAL A 204 13.61 4.98 6.16
C VAL A 204 12.20 4.41 6.05
N ILE A 205 11.80 4.03 4.86
CA ILE A 205 10.41 3.66 4.55
C ILE A 205 10.36 2.28 3.90
N VAL A 206 9.49 1.42 4.39
CA VAL A 206 9.01 0.25 3.67
C VAL A 206 7.55 0.48 3.30
N GLN A 207 7.29 0.55 2.00
CA GLN A 207 5.96 0.53 1.41
C GLN A 207 5.84 -0.74 0.58
N HIS A 208 4.84 -1.58 0.87
CA HIS A 208 4.58 -2.76 0.05
C HIS A 208 4.18 -2.34 -1.36
N MET A 209 5.11 -2.49 -2.29
CA MET A 209 4.96 -2.16 -3.70
C MET A 209 5.71 -3.17 -4.57
N PRO A 210 5.22 -3.43 -5.81
CA PRO A 210 5.97 -4.23 -6.76
C PRO A 210 7.29 -3.56 -7.19
N VAL A 211 8.24 -4.39 -7.61
CA VAL A 211 9.52 -3.94 -8.19
C VAL A 211 9.28 -2.99 -9.36
N GLY A 212 10.09 -1.95 -9.44
CA GLY A 212 10.00 -0.88 -10.44
C GLY A 212 9.06 0.26 -10.05
N PHE A 213 8.02 0.00 -9.24
CA PHE A 213 7.17 1.06 -8.70
C PHE A 213 7.86 1.80 -7.55
N THR A 214 8.69 1.12 -6.78
CA THR A 214 9.46 1.72 -5.67
C THR A 214 10.39 2.82 -6.16
N LYS A 215 11.10 2.60 -7.29
CA LYS A 215 11.95 3.63 -7.89
C LYS A 215 11.12 4.86 -8.32
N MET A 216 10.01 4.63 -9.01
CA MET A 216 9.14 5.73 -9.47
C MET A 216 8.53 6.51 -8.30
N TYR A 217 8.19 5.82 -7.22
CA TYR A 217 7.65 6.44 -6.03
C TYR A 217 8.73 7.22 -5.25
N ALA A 218 9.95 6.70 -5.17
CA ALA A 218 11.09 7.44 -4.61
C ALA A 218 11.37 8.72 -5.40
N ASP A 219 11.38 8.66 -6.74
CA ASP A 219 11.54 9.82 -7.63
C ASP A 219 10.38 10.83 -7.48
N ARG A 220 9.16 10.35 -7.18
CA ARG A 220 8.03 11.23 -6.85
C ARG A 220 8.26 11.94 -5.52
N LEU A 221 8.65 11.22 -4.48
CA LEU A 221 8.97 11.80 -3.16
C LEU A 221 10.07 12.86 -3.28
N ASP A 222 11.13 12.59 -4.05
CA ASP A 222 12.23 13.53 -4.28
C ASP A 222 11.75 14.86 -4.90
N ARG A 223 10.77 14.80 -5.80
CA ARG A 223 10.22 16.00 -6.45
C ARG A 223 9.29 16.83 -5.56
N ILE A 224 8.56 16.20 -4.64
CA ILE A 224 7.51 16.88 -3.89
C ILE A 224 7.88 17.20 -2.44
N CYS A 225 8.86 16.50 -1.87
CA CYS A 225 9.32 16.73 -0.50
C CYS A 225 10.40 17.80 -0.45
N LYS A 226 10.56 18.45 0.70
CA LYS A 226 11.70 19.34 0.98
C LYS A 226 12.98 18.57 1.25
N MET A 227 12.87 17.31 1.65
CA MET A 227 13.98 16.36 1.81
C MET A 227 14.27 15.70 0.47
N ASN A 228 15.54 15.27 0.27
CA ASN A 228 15.87 14.42 -0.87
C ASN A 228 15.32 13.02 -0.64
N ALA A 229 14.92 12.32 -1.71
CA ALA A 229 14.47 10.95 -1.61
C ALA A 229 15.10 10.05 -2.68
N LYS A 230 15.35 8.80 -2.33
CA LYS A 230 15.84 7.78 -3.28
C LYS A 230 15.34 6.39 -2.89
N GLU A 231 15.32 5.50 -3.87
CA GLU A 231 15.21 4.07 -3.61
C GLU A 231 16.50 3.55 -2.97
N ALA A 232 16.40 2.61 -2.06
CA ALA A 232 17.51 2.05 -1.31
C ALA A 232 18.52 1.33 -2.22
N GLU A 233 19.78 1.62 -2.01
CA GLU A 233 20.90 0.85 -2.51
C GLU A 233 21.70 0.30 -1.32
N ASN A 234 22.28 -0.88 -1.49
CA ASN A 234 23.05 -1.51 -0.43
C ASN A 234 24.27 -0.67 -0.02
N GLY A 235 24.32 -0.26 1.25
CA GLY A 235 25.38 0.58 1.79
C GLY A 235 25.08 2.07 1.85
N ASP A 236 23.88 2.51 1.48
CA ASP A 236 23.47 3.92 1.55
C ASP A 236 23.60 4.48 2.97
N ARG A 237 24.29 5.60 3.12
CA ARG A 237 24.45 6.30 4.40
C ARG A 237 23.24 7.15 4.73
N LEU A 238 22.74 6.99 5.95
CA LEU A 238 21.65 7.80 6.49
C LEU A 238 22.21 9.16 6.95
N ARG A 239 21.56 10.22 6.52
CA ARG A 239 21.91 11.61 6.88
C ARG A 239 20.67 12.48 6.96
N GLN A 240 20.77 13.59 7.66
CA GLN A 240 19.69 14.59 7.70
C GLN A 240 19.26 14.98 6.27
N GLY A 241 17.98 15.19 6.10
CA GLY A 241 17.41 15.60 4.83
C GLY A 241 17.29 14.47 3.80
N LEU A 242 17.41 13.20 4.19
CA LEU A 242 17.34 12.06 3.27
C LEU A 242 16.21 11.10 3.64
N ILE A 243 15.39 10.78 2.67
CA ILE A 243 14.40 9.71 2.69
C ILE A 243 14.94 8.54 1.87
N ILE A 244 14.96 7.34 2.46
CA ILE A 244 15.31 6.09 1.76
C ILE A 244 14.08 5.19 1.73
N LEU A 245 13.64 4.83 0.52
CA LEU A 245 12.54 3.90 0.29
C LEU A 245 13.07 2.51 -0.07
N GLY A 246 12.57 1.47 0.59
CA GLY A 246 12.96 0.08 0.33
C GLY A 246 12.67 -0.36 -1.11
N HIS A 247 13.61 -1.10 -1.70
CA HIS A 247 13.47 -1.71 -3.03
C HIS A 247 12.44 -2.84 -3.01
N GLY A 248 11.60 -2.93 -4.02
CA GLY A 248 10.40 -3.80 -4.07
C GLY A 248 10.63 -5.31 -4.05
N SER A 249 11.89 -5.79 -4.00
CA SER A 249 12.21 -7.23 -3.92
C SER A 249 13.36 -7.54 -2.96
N GLU A 250 13.75 -6.57 -2.13
CA GLU A 250 14.89 -6.70 -1.23
C GLU A 250 14.49 -6.36 0.19
N GLN A 251 15.03 -7.06 1.17
CA GLN A 251 14.86 -6.69 2.57
C GLN A 251 15.70 -5.46 2.87
N LEU A 252 15.07 -4.48 3.53
CA LEU A 252 15.71 -3.23 3.96
C LEU A 252 15.99 -3.31 5.44
N GLU A 253 17.26 -3.21 5.80
CA GLU A 253 17.69 -3.20 7.21
C GLU A 253 18.57 -2.00 7.50
N VAL A 254 18.47 -1.47 8.72
CA VAL A 254 19.32 -0.39 9.23
C VAL A 254 20.43 -0.97 10.10
N HIS A 255 21.62 -0.47 9.90
CA HIS A 255 22.82 -0.84 10.63
C HIS A 255 23.58 0.38 11.13
N ARG A 256 24.53 0.15 12.05
CA ARG A 256 25.43 1.20 12.56
C ARG A 256 26.87 0.70 12.55
N ASP A 257 27.76 1.56 12.11
CA ASP A 257 29.21 1.37 12.22
C ASP A 257 29.89 2.64 12.81
N SER A 258 31.21 2.71 12.77
CA SER A 258 31.98 3.85 13.25
C SER A 258 31.70 5.16 12.50
N SER A 259 31.17 5.10 11.29
CA SER A 259 30.83 6.25 10.44
C SER A 259 29.36 6.66 10.56
N GLY A 260 28.54 5.97 11.35
CA GLY A 260 27.12 6.28 11.60
C GLY A 260 26.15 5.25 11.08
N LEU A 261 24.92 5.68 10.82
CA LEU A 261 23.85 4.80 10.33
C LEU A 261 23.93 4.59 8.83
N TYR A 262 23.63 3.37 8.37
CA TYR A 262 23.53 3.01 6.96
C TYR A 262 22.46 1.92 6.78
N VAL A 263 22.01 1.71 5.54
CA VAL A 263 21.09 0.64 5.20
C VAL A 263 21.78 -0.45 4.40
N THR A 264 21.28 -1.68 4.54
CA THR A 264 21.49 -2.74 3.57
C THR A 264 20.19 -3.03 2.85
N SER A 265 20.27 -3.18 1.53
CA SER A 265 19.17 -3.60 0.67
C SER A 265 19.65 -4.84 -0.08
N LYS A 266 19.04 -6.00 0.20
CA LYS A 266 19.48 -7.30 -0.31
C LYS A 266 18.30 -8.24 -0.53
N PRO A 267 18.35 -9.10 -1.55
CA PRO A 267 17.40 -10.18 -1.68
C PRO A 267 17.28 -10.99 -0.38
N GLY A 268 16.06 -11.32 0.01
CA GLY A 268 15.80 -12.05 1.25
C GLY A 268 14.48 -12.83 1.17
N GLU A 269 14.29 -13.73 2.13
CA GLU A 269 13.04 -14.45 2.27
C GLU A 269 11.89 -13.50 2.66
N LYS A 270 10.67 -13.88 2.31
CA LYS A 270 9.48 -13.14 2.71
C LYS A 270 9.24 -13.31 4.21
N VAL A 271 9.09 -12.19 4.91
CA VAL A 271 8.66 -12.14 6.32
C VAL A 271 7.26 -11.57 6.35
N SER A 272 6.36 -12.19 7.11
CA SER A 272 4.92 -11.83 7.13
C SER A 272 4.28 -11.80 5.73
N GLY A 273 4.84 -12.60 4.77
CA GLY A 273 4.38 -12.66 3.37
C GLY A 273 5.00 -11.61 2.45
N HIS A 274 5.85 -10.71 2.94
CA HIS A 274 6.38 -9.54 2.21
C HIS A 274 7.91 -9.53 2.12
N CYS A 275 8.41 -8.99 1.01
CA CYS A 275 9.79 -8.57 0.80
C CYS A 275 9.76 -7.34 -0.15
N PRO A 276 10.11 -6.12 0.35
CA PRO A 276 10.53 -5.82 1.72
C PRO A 276 9.42 -6.04 2.76
N SER A 277 9.84 -6.36 4.00
CA SER A 277 8.95 -6.46 5.15
C SER A 277 9.16 -5.30 6.11
N VAL A 278 8.06 -4.75 6.62
CA VAL A 278 8.07 -3.70 7.66
C VAL A 278 8.61 -4.24 8.99
N ASP A 279 8.29 -5.51 9.33
CA ASP A 279 8.84 -6.17 10.51
C ASP A 279 10.37 -6.23 10.47
N VAL A 280 10.96 -6.57 9.31
CA VAL A 280 12.42 -6.63 9.13
C VAL A 280 13.06 -5.26 9.35
N LEU A 281 12.50 -4.22 8.71
CA LEU A 281 12.97 -2.84 8.90
C LEU A 281 12.91 -2.45 10.38
N PHE A 282 11.75 -2.56 11.01
CA PHE A 282 11.53 -2.09 12.38
C PHE A 282 12.39 -2.85 13.39
N SER A 283 12.53 -4.18 13.24
CA SER A 283 13.40 -4.99 14.08
C SER A 283 14.88 -4.60 13.94
N SER A 284 15.35 -4.26 12.74
CA SER A 284 16.70 -3.77 12.53
C SER A 284 16.93 -2.41 13.20
N VAL A 285 15.96 -1.49 13.08
CA VAL A 285 15.98 -0.17 13.73
C VAL A 285 16.00 -0.30 15.25
N ALA A 286 15.16 -1.16 15.81
CA ALA A 286 15.11 -1.40 17.26
C ALA A 286 16.48 -1.79 17.85
N LYS A 287 17.30 -2.52 17.10
CA LYS A 287 18.63 -2.99 17.52
C LYS A 287 19.68 -1.87 17.56
N VAL A 288 19.53 -0.83 16.72
CA VAL A 288 20.63 0.15 16.51
C VAL A 288 20.39 1.54 17.05
N THR A 289 19.15 1.97 17.27
CA THR A 289 18.82 3.36 17.64
C THR A 289 18.02 3.52 18.93
N GLY A 290 17.18 2.56 19.31
CA GLY A 290 16.42 2.60 20.56
C GLY A 290 15.63 3.90 20.76
N LYS A 291 15.95 4.65 21.84
CA LYS A 291 15.25 5.89 22.24
C LYS A 291 15.36 7.04 21.22
N GLY A 292 16.36 7.01 20.35
CA GLY A 292 16.58 8.03 19.33
C GLY A 292 15.69 7.87 18.07
N THR A 293 14.57 7.14 18.14
CA THR A 293 13.81 6.80 16.96
C THR A 293 12.32 7.03 17.12
N ILE A 294 11.69 7.48 16.01
CA ILE A 294 10.23 7.46 15.85
C ILE A 294 9.88 6.31 14.90
N GLY A 295 9.05 5.37 15.35
CA GLY A 295 8.46 4.31 14.52
C GLY A 295 7.03 4.64 14.16
N ILE A 296 6.67 4.55 12.88
CA ILE A 296 5.35 4.91 12.39
C ILE A 296 4.77 3.78 11.55
N ILE A 297 3.60 3.30 11.92
CA ILE A 297 2.84 2.34 11.12
C ILE A 297 1.59 3.01 10.57
N LEU A 298 1.48 3.01 9.25
CA LEU A 298 0.39 3.63 8.51
C LEU A 298 -0.57 2.59 7.94
N THR A 299 -1.61 3.07 7.29
CA THR A 299 -2.63 2.28 6.61
C THR A 299 -2.04 1.11 5.82
N GLY A 300 -2.66 -0.05 5.93
CA GLY A 300 -2.23 -1.27 5.25
C GLY A 300 -2.99 -2.50 5.71
N MET A 301 -3.06 -3.48 4.84
CA MET A 301 -3.68 -4.76 5.13
C MET A 301 -2.71 -5.70 5.86
N GLY A 302 -3.23 -6.56 6.72
CA GLY A 302 -2.45 -7.59 7.40
C GLY A 302 -1.82 -7.12 8.70
N ARG A 303 -0.67 -7.72 9.05
CA ARG A 303 0.00 -7.54 10.35
C ARG A 303 1.48 -7.16 10.27
N ASP A 304 2.04 -7.10 9.07
CA ASP A 304 3.48 -6.81 8.88
C ASP A 304 3.82 -5.46 9.53
N GLY A 305 4.90 -5.43 10.28
CA GLY A 305 5.35 -4.28 11.05
C GLY A 305 4.82 -4.22 12.50
N ALA A 306 3.81 -5.00 12.89
CA ALA A 306 3.30 -4.97 14.26
C ALA A 306 4.32 -5.50 15.26
N SER A 307 4.97 -6.64 14.96
CA SER A 307 5.99 -7.24 15.81
C SER A 307 7.25 -6.38 15.88
N GLY A 308 7.73 -5.88 14.75
CA GLY A 308 8.90 -4.99 14.69
C GLY A 308 8.66 -3.65 15.41
N LEU A 309 7.45 -3.08 15.30
CA LEU A 309 7.07 -1.87 16.04
C LEU A 309 7.04 -2.12 17.55
N ALA A 310 6.61 -3.31 17.99
CA ALA A 310 6.66 -3.70 19.40
C ALA A 310 8.11 -3.82 19.90
N GLU A 311 9.03 -4.33 19.09
CA GLU A 311 10.47 -4.34 19.39
C GLU A 311 11.02 -2.91 19.51
N MET A 312 10.68 -2.01 18.57
CA MET A 312 11.05 -0.60 18.64
C MET A 312 10.55 0.05 19.94
N ARG A 313 9.26 -0.18 20.30
CA ARG A 313 8.72 0.33 21.56
C ARG A 313 9.48 -0.21 22.78
N LYS A 314 9.78 -1.50 22.82
CA LYS A 314 10.56 -2.13 23.90
C LYS A 314 11.98 -1.55 24.01
N SER A 315 12.61 -1.20 22.89
CA SER A 315 13.93 -0.55 22.86
C SER A 315 13.88 0.94 23.26
N GLY A 316 12.68 1.50 23.45
CA GLY A 316 12.45 2.88 23.90
C GLY A 316 12.15 3.88 22.79
N ALA A 317 11.90 3.45 21.57
CA ALA A 317 11.44 4.30 20.49
C ALA A 317 10.04 4.86 20.76
N TYR A 318 9.75 6.04 20.22
CA TYR A 318 8.39 6.58 20.20
C TYR A 318 7.63 6.01 19.02
N THR A 319 6.51 5.33 19.28
CA THR A 319 5.77 4.62 18.23
C THR A 319 4.39 5.23 17.99
N ILE A 320 4.09 5.48 16.71
CA ILE A 320 2.84 6.10 16.26
C ILE A 320 2.12 5.10 15.36
N GLY A 321 0.83 4.92 15.58
CA GLY A 321 -0.07 4.20 14.67
C GLY A 321 -1.10 5.15 14.08
N GLN A 322 -1.35 5.08 12.78
CA GLN A 322 -2.45 5.79 12.15
C GLN A 322 -3.77 5.31 12.75
N ASP A 323 -4.71 6.21 13.02
CA ASP A 323 -6.00 5.85 13.58
C ASP A 323 -6.92 5.18 12.54
N LYS A 324 -8.03 4.62 13.04
CA LYS A 324 -8.98 3.88 12.23
C LYS A 324 -9.67 4.77 11.20
N ASP A 325 -10.04 5.98 11.60
CA ASP A 325 -10.93 6.85 10.80
C ASP A 325 -10.21 7.47 9.60
N SER A 326 -8.90 7.66 9.69
CA SER A 326 -8.07 8.16 8.59
C SER A 326 -7.40 7.07 7.74
N CYS A 327 -7.42 5.79 8.18
CA CYS A 327 -6.90 4.68 7.40
C CYS A 327 -7.78 4.34 6.19
N VAL A 328 -7.16 4.08 5.04
CA VAL A 328 -7.82 3.40 3.92
C VAL A 328 -8.11 1.94 4.32
N VAL A 329 -7.12 1.27 4.93
CA VAL A 329 -7.25 -0.08 5.50
C VAL A 329 -6.67 -0.08 6.91
N TYR A 330 -7.52 -0.23 7.91
CA TYR A 330 -7.10 -0.32 9.31
C TYR A 330 -6.74 -1.76 9.70
N GLY A 331 -5.69 -2.30 9.04
CA GLY A 331 -5.16 -3.65 9.31
C GLY A 331 -3.84 -3.60 10.08
N MET A 332 -2.75 -3.22 9.42
CA MET A 332 -1.43 -3.10 10.06
C MET A 332 -1.45 -2.21 11.32
N PRO A 333 -2.07 -1.00 11.31
CA PRO A 333 -2.16 -0.17 12.52
C PRO A 333 -3.04 -0.80 13.61
N CYS A 334 -4.11 -1.51 13.24
CA CYS A 334 -4.98 -2.20 14.19
C CYS A 334 -4.23 -3.26 14.96
N VAL A 335 -3.56 -4.17 14.25
CA VAL A 335 -2.78 -5.25 14.89
C VAL A 335 -1.66 -4.68 15.78
N ALA A 336 -0.94 -3.67 15.30
CA ALA A 336 0.10 -3.00 16.09
C ALA A 336 -0.47 -2.34 17.37
N PHE A 337 -1.66 -1.75 17.28
CA PHE A 337 -2.34 -1.16 18.45
C PHE A 337 -2.79 -2.25 19.43
N ASP A 338 -3.43 -3.32 18.96
CA ASP A 338 -3.94 -4.42 19.78
C ASP A 338 -2.81 -5.19 20.48
N GLU A 339 -1.65 -5.35 19.83
CA GLU A 339 -0.44 -5.95 20.41
C GLU A 339 0.31 -5.01 21.36
N GLY A 340 -0.18 -3.78 21.53
CA GLY A 340 0.44 -2.80 22.41
C GLY A 340 1.75 -2.23 21.87
N ALA A 341 1.96 -2.27 20.54
CA ALA A 341 3.16 -1.71 19.91
C ALA A 341 3.07 -0.18 19.75
N VAL A 342 1.88 0.40 19.77
CA VAL A 342 1.62 1.83 19.53
C VAL A 342 1.56 2.59 20.87
N ILE A 343 2.39 3.63 21.01
CA ILE A 343 2.34 4.60 22.12
C ILE A 343 1.24 5.64 21.85
N LYS A 344 1.21 6.19 20.63
CA LYS A 344 0.27 7.23 20.22
C LYS A 344 -0.48 6.82 18.96
N GLN A 345 -1.78 6.68 19.07
CA GLN A 345 -2.65 6.60 17.91
C GLN A 345 -3.05 8.02 17.51
N ALA A 346 -2.97 8.35 16.20
CA ALA A 346 -3.25 9.68 15.70
C ALA A 346 -3.90 9.65 14.32
N PRO A 347 -4.77 10.63 14.01
CA PRO A 347 -5.21 10.90 12.64
C PRO A 347 -4.01 11.17 11.73
N LEU A 348 -4.11 10.76 10.47
CA LEU A 348 -3.03 10.95 9.49
C LEU A 348 -2.55 12.41 9.42
N SER A 349 -3.49 13.37 9.43
CA SER A 349 -3.22 14.82 9.41
C SER A 349 -2.33 15.32 10.56
N ASP A 350 -2.35 14.62 11.69
CA ASP A 350 -1.65 15.06 12.91
C ASP A 350 -0.24 14.47 13.03
N ILE A 351 0.04 13.36 12.34
CA ILE A 351 1.31 12.62 12.46
C ILE A 351 2.50 13.52 12.15
N LYS A 352 2.42 14.33 11.07
CA LYS A 352 3.45 15.31 10.73
C LYS A 352 3.75 16.29 11.87
N ASN A 353 2.71 16.83 12.49
CA ASN A 353 2.87 17.79 13.59
C ASN A 353 3.47 17.14 14.84
N ILE A 354 3.13 15.88 15.10
CA ILE A 354 3.73 15.10 16.19
C ILE A 354 5.24 14.93 15.93
N ILE A 355 5.62 14.57 14.70
CA ILE A 355 7.05 14.46 14.33
C ILE A 355 7.76 15.79 14.59
N ILE A 356 7.24 16.90 14.02
CA ILE A 356 7.86 18.23 14.16
C ILE A 356 8.01 18.63 15.62
N GLY A 357 7.01 18.32 16.46
CA GLY A 357 7.07 18.62 17.91
C GLY A 357 8.09 17.82 18.70
N MET A 358 8.67 16.78 18.10
CA MET A 358 9.68 15.91 18.72
C MET A 358 11.11 16.19 18.22
N LEU A 359 11.28 16.93 17.12
CA LEU A 359 12.58 17.30 16.54
C LEU A 359 13.17 18.50 17.25
#